data_cc40cda5af21cbabc04b0b44305b85dc
#
_entry.id   cc40cda5af21cbabc04b0b44305b85dc
#
_cell.length_a   1.000
_cell.length_b   1.000
_cell.length_c   1.000
_cell.angle_alpha   90.00
_cell.angle_beta   90.00
_cell.angle_gamma   90.00
#
_symmetry.space_group_name_H-M   'P 1'
#
loop_
_entity.id
_entity.type
_entity.pdbx_description
1 polymer ?
#
loop_
_entity_poly.entity_id
_entity_poly.type
_entity_poly.pdbx_seq_one_letter_code
_entity_poly.pdbx_strand_id
1 'polypeptide(L)'
;MNPSPRTTIHAVLPAGIDDPARPSGGNVYDRRALDGLRALGWSVVEHEVGGDWPRPDLTDLARLSLLLDGLPDGSTLLVDGLIASGAASVLPAASTRLSVVVLLHMPLGPGAAEETVLASAAAVVTTSEWARAQVRSWYGHRHVYAVRPGTDRAPLAVGSGTGTSLLCVATVHPGKGHDLLLEALYRLGQRPWSLLCAGSLDIDPGHVTALQAQVYAQRWERRVTFAGPLVGSALRAAYGRADVVVLPSRSESFGMVVTEALAHGLPVVATRVGGVPEALGRAPGGAVPGLLVAPDDPAALADGLARWIDERYLRDRLRRAAASRRPALPGWDRTAAVLSDVLTRVGGRVRDGAGSGRR
;
A
#
# COMPACT_ATOMS: atom_id res chain seq x y z
N MET A 1 20.45 -35.34 -0.25
CA MET A 1 19.85 -34.60 0.89
C MET A 1 18.36 -34.55 0.64
N ASN A 2 17.53 -35.18 1.48
CA ASN A 2 16.08 -34.99 1.40
C ASN A 2 15.79 -33.51 1.70
N PRO A 3 15.00 -32.83 0.85
CA PRO A 3 14.59 -31.46 1.17
C PRO A 3 13.83 -31.50 2.50
N SER A 4 14.20 -30.63 3.43
CA SER A 4 13.44 -30.43 4.67
C SER A 4 11.96 -30.24 4.31
N PRO A 5 11.01 -30.75 5.11
CA PRO A 5 9.60 -30.57 4.79
C PRO A 5 9.29 -29.08 4.63
N ARG A 6 8.73 -28.73 3.47
CA ARG A 6 8.35 -27.33 3.17
C ARG A 6 7.35 -26.90 4.22
N THR A 7 7.64 -25.81 4.94
CA THR A 7 6.70 -25.23 5.89
C THR A 7 5.50 -24.70 5.12
N THR A 8 4.30 -25.18 5.48
CA THR A 8 3.06 -24.77 4.82
C THR A 8 2.44 -23.59 5.56
N ILE A 9 1.95 -22.61 4.81
CA ILE A 9 1.07 -21.53 5.30
C ILE A 9 -0.24 -21.55 4.53
N HIS A 10 -1.32 -21.17 5.20
CA HIS A 10 -2.62 -20.89 4.61
C HIS A 10 -2.80 -19.37 4.51
N ALA A 11 -2.97 -18.82 3.30
CA ALA A 11 -3.18 -17.41 3.05
C ALA A 11 -4.67 -17.17 2.79
N VAL A 12 -5.33 -16.36 3.60
CA VAL A 12 -6.73 -15.95 3.43
C VAL A 12 -6.76 -14.54 2.86
N LEU A 13 -7.30 -14.42 1.66
CA LEU A 13 -7.25 -13.23 0.82
C LEU A 13 -8.65 -12.83 0.34
N PRO A 14 -8.92 -11.55 0.10
CA PRO A 14 -10.15 -11.13 -0.57
C PRO A 14 -10.25 -11.73 -1.97
N ALA A 15 -11.45 -12.16 -2.35
CA ALA A 15 -11.70 -12.63 -3.71
C ALA A 15 -11.43 -11.51 -4.72
N GLY A 16 -10.82 -11.89 -5.86
CA GLY A 16 -10.50 -10.93 -6.93
C GLY A 16 -9.22 -10.11 -6.66
N ILE A 17 -8.31 -10.62 -5.84
CA ILE A 17 -7.01 -9.97 -5.56
C ILE A 17 -6.21 -9.68 -6.85
N ASP A 18 -6.39 -10.48 -7.90
CA ASP A 18 -5.72 -10.35 -9.18
C ASP A 18 -6.54 -9.59 -10.25
N ASP A 19 -7.69 -9.00 -9.88
CA ASP A 19 -8.54 -8.26 -10.82
C ASP A 19 -7.85 -6.99 -11.33
N PRO A 20 -7.47 -6.91 -12.63
CA PRO A 20 -6.80 -5.74 -13.19
C PRO A 20 -7.70 -4.50 -13.27
N ALA A 21 -9.02 -4.64 -13.13
CA ALA A 21 -9.95 -3.52 -13.06
C ALA A 21 -9.95 -2.84 -11.67
N ARG A 22 -9.48 -3.55 -10.64
CA ARG A 22 -9.43 -3.08 -9.25
C ARG A 22 -8.02 -3.16 -8.64
N PRO A 23 -7.00 -2.57 -9.29
CA PRO A 23 -5.66 -2.62 -8.75
C PRO A 23 -5.59 -1.84 -7.42
N SER A 24 -5.04 -2.47 -6.39
CA SER A 24 -4.76 -1.84 -5.11
C SER A 24 -3.33 -2.12 -4.67
N GLY A 25 -2.76 -1.22 -3.86
CA GLY A 25 -1.44 -1.46 -3.28
C GLY A 25 -1.42 -2.68 -2.36
N GLY A 26 -2.51 -2.96 -1.63
CA GLY A 26 -2.66 -4.15 -0.79
C GLY A 26 -2.60 -5.43 -1.62
N ASN A 27 -3.43 -5.53 -2.67
CA ASN A 27 -3.45 -6.70 -3.55
C ASN A 27 -2.08 -6.98 -4.19
N VAL A 28 -1.41 -5.92 -4.67
CA VAL A 28 -0.05 -6.05 -5.23
C VAL A 28 0.94 -6.54 -4.17
N TYR A 29 0.86 -6.00 -2.95
CA TYR A 29 1.71 -6.43 -1.86
C TYR A 29 1.48 -7.92 -1.55
N ASP A 30 0.23 -8.35 -1.36
CA ASP A 30 -0.10 -9.73 -1.01
C ASP A 30 0.41 -10.70 -2.07
N ARG A 31 0.10 -10.43 -3.34
CA ARG A 31 0.56 -11.29 -4.44
C ARG A 31 2.07 -11.41 -4.47
N ARG A 32 2.79 -10.30 -4.39
CA ARG A 32 4.25 -10.27 -4.41
C ARG A 32 4.87 -10.93 -3.17
N ALA A 33 4.26 -10.75 -2.00
CA ALA A 33 4.71 -11.40 -0.77
C ALA A 33 4.56 -12.92 -0.84
N LEU A 34 3.40 -13.41 -1.31
CA LEU A 34 3.14 -14.84 -1.46
C LEU A 34 4.04 -15.50 -2.52
N ASP A 35 4.24 -14.84 -3.67
CA ASP A 35 5.16 -15.33 -4.69
C ASP A 35 6.60 -15.37 -4.18
N GLY A 36 7.01 -14.36 -3.41
CA GLY A 36 8.31 -14.34 -2.77
C GLY A 36 8.49 -15.45 -1.74
N LEU A 37 7.47 -15.78 -0.94
CA LEU A 37 7.49 -16.92 -0.02
C LEU A 37 7.64 -18.25 -0.77
N ARG A 38 6.91 -18.43 -1.89
CA ARG A 38 7.07 -19.60 -2.76
C ARG A 38 8.49 -19.74 -3.29
N ALA A 39 9.07 -18.62 -3.74
CA ALA A 39 10.46 -18.58 -4.21
C ALA A 39 11.47 -18.97 -3.11
N LEU A 40 11.15 -18.69 -1.83
CA LEU A 40 11.93 -19.11 -0.66
C LEU A 40 11.64 -20.56 -0.22
N GLY A 41 10.78 -21.31 -0.93
CA GLY A 41 10.48 -22.72 -0.67
C GLY A 41 9.30 -22.97 0.26
N TRP A 42 8.50 -21.96 0.62
CA TRP A 42 7.26 -22.16 1.37
C TRP A 42 6.19 -22.83 0.51
N SER A 43 5.40 -23.70 1.12
CA SER A 43 4.14 -24.19 0.54
C SER A 43 3.03 -23.22 0.92
N VAL A 44 2.51 -22.47 -0.07
CA VAL A 44 1.46 -21.46 0.15
C VAL A 44 0.14 -21.98 -0.41
N VAL A 45 -0.81 -22.25 0.47
CA VAL A 45 -2.19 -22.61 0.14
C VAL A 45 -3.06 -21.38 0.23
N GLU A 46 -3.58 -20.91 -0.89
CA GLU A 46 -4.43 -19.71 -0.94
C GLU A 46 -5.90 -20.07 -0.78
N HIS A 47 -6.61 -19.21 -0.04
CA HIS A 47 -8.04 -19.27 0.20
C HIS A 47 -8.63 -17.91 -0.11
N GLU A 48 -9.26 -17.77 -1.27
CA GLU A 48 -9.97 -16.56 -1.62
C GLU A 48 -11.35 -16.56 -0.96
N VAL A 49 -11.66 -15.47 -0.25
CA VAL A 49 -12.93 -15.29 0.48
C VAL A 49 -13.69 -14.11 -0.11
N GLY A 50 -14.88 -14.41 -0.67
CA GLY A 50 -15.84 -13.39 -1.11
C GLY A 50 -16.45 -12.66 0.07
N GLY A 51 -17.01 -11.48 -0.20
CA GLY A 51 -17.70 -10.66 0.81
C GLY A 51 -17.34 -9.18 0.71
N ASP A 52 -18.09 -8.34 1.41
CA ASP A 52 -17.83 -6.88 1.47
C ASP A 52 -16.89 -6.56 2.65
N TRP A 53 -15.64 -6.96 2.52
CA TRP A 53 -14.62 -6.71 3.53
C TRP A 53 -14.16 -5.24 3.53
N PRO A 54 -14.02 -4.58 4.70
CA PRO A 54 -14.08 -5.09 6.08
C PRO A 54 -15.49 -5.05 6.74
N ARG A 55 -16.56 -4.99 5.98
CA ARG A 55 -17.96 -4.93 6.47
C ARG A 55 -18.77 -6.15 5.99
N PRO A 56 -18.35 -7.37 6.39
CA PRO A 56 -18.98 -8.61 5.96
C PRO A 56 -20.42 -8.75 6.51
N ASP A 57 -21.26 -9.46 5.79
CA ASP A 57 -22.51 -9.95 6.31
C ASP A 57 -22.33 -11.26 7.12
N LEU A 58 -23.44 -11.77 7.68
CA LEU A 58 -23.41 -13.02 8.46
C LEU A 58 -23.05 -14.24 7.60
N THR A 59 -23.39 -14.20 6.31
CA THR A 59 -23.07 -15.29 5.36
C THR A 59 -21.58 -15.33 5.07
N ASP A 60 -20.96 -14.18 4.91
CA ASP A 60 -19.51 -14.06 4.70
C ASP A 60 -18.73 -14.57 5.92
N LEU A 61 -19.17 -14.17 7.12
CA LEU A 61 -18.57 -14.65 8.37
C LEU A 61 -18.75 -16.16 8.57
N ALA A 62 -19.90 -16.72 8.22
CA ALA A 62 -20.14 -18.16 8.30
C ALA A 62 -19.25 -18.95 7.33
N ARG A 63 -19.06 -18.46 6.10
CA ARG A 63 -18.15 -19.05 5.11
C ARG A 63 -16.70 -19.01 5.60
N LEU A 64 -16.27 -17.87 6.15
CA LEU A 64 -14.93 -17.77 6.74
C LEU A 64 -14.74 -18.73 7.91
N SER A 65 -15.72 -18.83 8.83
CA SER A 65 -15.67 -19.77 9.94
C SER A 65 -15.52 -21.21 9.47
N LEU A 66 -16.35 -21.63 8.51
CA LEU A 66 -16.32 -22.99 7.95
C LEU A 66 -14.96 -23.31 7.29
N LEU A 67 -14.39 -22.35 6.57
CA LEU A 67 -13.06 -22.49 5.99
C LEU A 67 -12.01 -22.71 7.08
N LEU A 68 -12.03 -21.85 8.11
CA LEU A 68 -11.05 -21.93 9.20
C LEU A 68 -11.20 -23.23 9.99
N ASP A 69 -12.42 -23.70 10.24
CA ASP A 69 -12.70 -24.96 10.94
C ASP A 69 -12.16 -26.18 10.19
N GLY A 70 -12.06 -26.11 8.86
CA GLY A 70 -11.46 -27.13 8.01
C GLY A 70 -9.94 -27.18 8.02
N LEU A 71 -9.26 -26.18 8.61
CA LEU A 71 -7.79 -26.15 8.66
C LEU A 71 -7.26 -27.04 9.81
N PRO A 72 -6.13 -27.75 9.60
CA PRO A 72 -5.50 -28.55 10.67
C PRO A 72 -5.04 -27.68 11.85
N ASP A 73 -5.16 -28.22 13.07
CA ASP A 73 -4.65 -27.57 14.28
C ASP A 73 -3.14 -27.29 14.18
N GLY A 74 -2.71 -26.15 14.70
CA GLY A 74 -1.32 -25.70 14.64
C GLY A 74 -0.91 -25.11 13.30
N SER A 75 -1.83 -25.04 12.31
CA SER A 75 -1.53 -24.39 11.03
C SER A 75 -1.19 -22.92 11.21
N THR A 76 -0.24 -22.41 10.40
CA THR A 76 0.03 -20.98 10.31
C THR A 76 -0.89 -20.35 9.27
N LEU A 77 -1.65 -19.36 9.70
CA LEU A 77 -2.62 -18.62 8.90
C LEU A 77 -2.12 -17.18 8.67
N LEU A 78 -1.96 -16.79 7.43
CA LEU A 78 -1.72 -15.39 7.03
C LEU A 78 -3.03 -14.82 6.51
N VAL A 79 -3.57 -13.80 7.18
CA VAL A 79 -4.87 -13.21 6.84
C VAL A 79 -4.69 -11.77 6.40
N ASP A 80 -5.26 -11.40 5.25
CA ASP A 80 -5.34 -10.00 4.81
C ASP A 80 -6.07 -9.13 5.84
N GLY A 81 -5.58 -7.91 6.03
CA GLY A 81 -6.06 -6.99 7.05
C GLY A 81 -7.51 -6.55 6.87
N LEU A 82 -8.04 -6.47 5.65
CA LEU A 82 -9.46 -6.15 5.41
C LEU A 82 -10.36 -7.26 5.94
N ILE A 83 -10.01 -8.52 5.66
CA ILE A 83 -10.74 -9.67 6.21
C ILE A 83 -10.61 -9.70 7.72
N ALA A 84 -9.39 -9.57 8.23
CA ALA A 84 -9.13 -9.61 9.66
C ALA A 84 -9.94 -8.56 10.42
N SER A 85 -9.93 -7.31 9.98
CA SER A 85 -10.63 -6.20 10.65
C SER A 85 -12.16 -6.38 10.65
N GLY A 86 -12.73 -7.13 9.69
CA GLY A 86 -14.16 -7.47 9.63
C GLY A 86 -14.54 -8.75 10.39
N ALA A 87 -13.59 -9.58 10.81
CA ALA A 87 -13.82 -10.92 11.31
C ALA A 87 -13.67 -11.07 12.84
N ALA A 88 -14.00 -10.03 13.61
CA ALA A 88 -13.84 -10.03 15.08
C ALA A 88 -14.66 -11.10 15.81
N SER A 89 -15.74 -11.60 15.21
CA SER A 89 -16.54 -12.70 15.76
C SER A 89 -16.01 -14.10 15.44
N VAL A 90 -15.05 -14.23 14.51
CA VAL A 90 -14.56 -15.53 14.00
C VAL A 90 -13.11 -15.77 14.34
N LEU A 91 -12.21 -14.81 14.05
CA LEU A 91 -10.77 -15.00 14.17
C LEU A 91 -10.27 -15.27 15.60
N PRO A 92 -10.80 -14.64 16.68
CA PRO A 92 -10.36 -14.94 18.03
C PRO A 92 -10.56 -16.42 18.44
N ALA A 93 -11.69 -17.02 18.04
CA ALA A 93 -11.93 -18.44 18.28
C ALA A 93 -10.93 -19.31 17.50
N ALA A 94 -10.71 -19.02 16.22
CA ALA A 94 -9.74 -19.73 15.39
C ALA A 94 -8.30 -19.60 15.93
N SER A 95 -7.95 -18.46 16.52
CA SER A 95 -6.61 -18.21 17.10
C SER A 95 -6.26 -19.11 18.29
N THR A 96 -7.24 -19.82 18.89
CA THR A 96 -6.99 -20.78 19.95
C THR A 96 -6.29 -22.05 19.46
N ARG A 97 -6.43 -22.38 18.18
CA ARG A 97 -5.85 -23.57 17.54
C ARG A 97 -4.98 -23.28 16.32
N LEU A 98 -5.11 -22.09 15.70
CA LEU A 98 -4.31 -21.64 14.55
C LEU A 98 -3.36 -20.55 14.97
N SER A 99 -2.19 -20.49 14.34
CA SER A 99 -1.24 -19.38 14.49
C SER A 99 -1.59 -18.26 13.52
N VAL A 100 -2.48 -17.37 13.92
CA VAL A 100 -2.97 -16.27 13.08
C VAL A 100 -1.95 -15.14 12.99
N VAL A 101 -1.52 -14.81 11.77
CA VAL A 101 -0.70 -13.65 11.43
C VAL A 101 -1.55 -12.72 10.58
N VAL A 102 -1.78 -11.51 11.05
CA VAL A 102 -2.54 -10.49 10.30
C VAL A 102 -1.61 -9.65 9.46
N LEU A 103 -1.86 -9.58 8.15
CA LEU A 103 -1.15 -8.72 7.21
C LEU A 103 -1.92 -7.42 7.04
N LEU A 104 -1.59 -6.43 7.87
CA LEU A 104 -2.34 -5.20 8.01
C LEU A 104 -1.80 -4.10 7.10
N HIS A 105 -2.47 -3.88 5.97
CA HIS A 105 -2.08 -2.86 4.99
C HIS A 105 -2.37 -1.44 5.47
N MET A 106 -3.52 -1.21 6.12
CA MET A 106 -3.92 0.09 6.65
C MET A 106 -4.61 -0.14 8.00
N PRO A 107 -4.04 0.32 9.12
CA PRO A 107 -4.75 0.31 10.39
C PRO A 107 -5.97 1.23 10.31
N LEU A 108 -7.13 0.74 10.76
CA LEU A 108 -8.39 1.49 10.70
C LEU A 108 -8.49 2.56 11.80
N GLY A 109 -7.66 2.46 12.84
CA GLY A 109 -7.70 3.31 14.01
C GLY A 109 -8.36 2.64 15.21
N PRO A 110 -8.32 3.27 16.38
CA PRO A 110 -8.88 2.71 17.61
C PRO A 110 -10.34 2.32 17.41
N GLY A 111 -10.64 1.01 17.56
CA GLY A 111 -11.97 0.47 17.42
C GLY A 111 -12.05 -0.97 17.89
N ALA A 112 -13.16 -1.35 18.54
CA ALA A 112 -13.30 -2.63 19.23
C ALA A 112 -13.12 -3.87 18.34
N ALA A 113 -13.51 -3.80 17.06
CA ALA A 113 -13.42 -4.95 16.16
C ALA A 113 -11.97 -5.26 15.77
N GLU A 114 -11.22 -4.27 15.28
CA GLU A 114 -9.82 -4.46 14.92
C GLU A 114 -8.97 -4.80 16.14
N GLU A 115 -9.18 -4.12 17.28
CA GLU A 115 -8.50 -4.40 18.55
C GLU A 115 -8.67 -5.86 18.99
N THR A 116 -9.91 -6.37 18.94
CA THR A 116 -10.23 -7.76 19.34
C THR A 116 -9.48 -8.77 18.49
N VAL A 117 -9.43 -8.57 17.18
CA VAL A 117 -8.71 -9.46 16.26
C VAL A 117 -7.21 -9.37 16.49
N LEU A 118 -6.66 -8.17 16.55
CA LEU A 118 -5.22 -7.99 16.71
C LEU A 118 -4.75 -8.53 18.07
N ALA A 119 -5.53 -8.38 19.13
CA ALA A 119 -5.21 -8.92 20.45
C ALA A 119 -5.10 -10.47 20.45
N SER A 120 -5.87 -11.16 19.60
CA SER A 120 -5.85 -12.62 19.46
C SER A 120 -4.78 -13.14 18.50
N ALA A 121 -4.21 -12.26 17.64
CA ALA A 121 -3.23 -12.65 16.65
C ALA A 121 -1.88 -13.03 17.25
N ALA A 122 -1.23 -14.07 16.73
CA ALA A 122 0.13 -14.45 17.10
C ALA A 122 1.16 -13.40 16.68
N ALA A 123 0.89 -12.69 15.58
CA ALA A 123 1.69 -11.57 15.11
C ALA A 123 0.86 -10.66 14.17
N VAL A 124 1.27 -9.39 14.09
CA VAL A 124 0.75 -8.42 13.13
C VAL A 124 1.91 -7.96 12.25
N VAL A 125 1.73 -8.04 10.95
CA VAL A 125 2.64 -7.53 9.93
C VAL A 125 2.07 -6.23 9.38
N THR A 126 2.84 -5.16 9.41
CA THR A 126 2.48 -3.86 8.86
C THR A 126 3.41 -3.46 7.74
N THR A 127 2.98 -2.56 6.87
CA THR A 127 3.72 -2.16 5.67
C THR A 127 4.76 -1.06 5.91
N SER A 128 4.83 -0.50 7.14
CA SER A 128 5.77 0.58 7.48
C SER A 128 6.08 0.61 8.98
N GLU A 129 7.16 1.28 9.36
CA GLU A 129 7.46 1.57 10.77
C GLU A 129 6.43 2.52 11.38
N TRP A 130 5.89 3.44 10.57
CA TRP A 130 4.79 4.30 11.01
C TRP A 130 3.57 3.47 11.42
N ALA A 131 3.08 2.57 10.54
CA ALA A 131 1.93 1.72 10.83
C ALA A 131 2.21 0.79 12.02
N ARG A 132 3.43 0.25 12.13
CA ARG A 132 3.87 -0.53 13.30
C ARG A 132 3.77 0.28 14.59
N ALA A 133 4.24 1.51 14.58
CA ALA A 133 4.17 2.39 15.75
C ALA A 133 2.71 2.70 16.15
N GLN A 134 1.84 2.93 15.14
CA GLN A 134 0.41 3.18 15.38
C GLN A 134 -0.26 1.96 16.03
N VAL A 135 -0.09 0.76 15.46
CA VAL A 135 -0.67 -0.49 16.00
C VAL A 135 -0.20 -0.74 17.43
N ARG A 136 1.08 -0.51 17.72
CA ARG A 136 1.62 -0.65 19.08
C ARG A 136 1.05 0.38 20.04
N SER A 137 0.88 1.62 19.59
CA SER A 137 0.34 2.71 20.41
C SER A 137 -1.15 2.55 20.70
N TRP A 138 -1.93 2.16 19.67
CA TRP A 138 -3.39 2.07 19.79
C TRP A 138 -3.85 0.81 20.51
N TYR A 139 -3.21 -0.33 20.24
CA TYR A 139 -3.68 -1.66 20.66
C TYR A 139 -2.74 -2.37 21.64
N GLY A 140 -1.58 -1.80 21.97
CA GLY A 140 -0.62 -2.42 22.89
C GLY A 140 0.00 -3.72 22.39
N HIS A 141 -0.24 -4.14 21.14
CA HIS A 141 0.21 -5.43 20.61
C HIS A 141 1.74 -5.49 20.56
N ARG A 142 2.34 -6.55 21.13
CA ARG A 142 3.81 -6.67 21.27
C ARG A 142 4.50 -7.23 20.05
N HIS A 143 3.84 -8.12 19.31
CA HIS A 143 4.41 -8.84 18.16
C HIS A 143 4.01 -8.18 16.84
N VAL A 144 4.39 -6.90 16.66
CA VAL A 144 4.15 -6.13 15.45
C VAL A 144 5.46 -5.95 14.71
N TYR A 145 5.46 -6.32 13.43
CA TYR A 145 6.63 -6.31 12.56
C TYR A 145 6.37 -5.44 11.32
N ALA A 146 7.27 -4.52 11.04
CA ALA A 146 7.22 -3.76 9.80
C ALA A 146 7.90 -4.56 8.67
N VAL A 147 7.11 -4.97 7.69
CA VAL A 147 7.57 -5.65 6.47
C VAL A 147 7.25 -4.74 5.30
N ARG A 148 8.22 -3.91 4.92
CA ARG A 148 8.02 -2.88 3.89
C ARG A 148 7.81 -3.50 2.53
N PRO A 149 6.95 -2.89 1.67
CA PRO A 149 6.82 -3.29 0.28
C PRO A 149 8.16 -3.21 -0.46
N GLY A 150 8.39 -4.16 -1.33
CA GLY A 150 9.43 -4.08 -2.32
C GLY A 150 9.06 -3.16 -3.47
N THR A 151 10.03 -2.87 -4.33
CA THR A 151 9.83 -2.05 -5.51
C THR A 151 10.48 -2.73 -6.71
N ASP A 152 9.75 -2.84 -7.81
CA ASP A 152 10.30 -3.36 -9.05
C ASP A 152 11.29 -2.35 -9.67
N ARG A 153 12.34 -2.85 -10.30
CA ARG A 153 13.22 -2.01 -11.11
C ARG A 153 12.46 -1.49 -12.33
N ALA A 154 12.67 -0.23 -12.65
CA ALA A 154 12.00 0.44 -13.75
C ALA A 154 13.00 1.25 -14.61
N PRO A 155 12.71 1.50 -15.90
CA PRO A 155 13.50 2.43 -16.70
C PRO A 155 13.33 3.86 -16.16
N LEU A 156 14.30 4.72 -16.42
CA LEU A 156 14.18 6.15 -16.11
C LEU A 156 13.06 6.78 -16.95
N ALA A 157 12.25 7.60 -16.32
CA ALA A 157 11.27 8.40 -17.02
C ALA A 157 11.94 9.45 -17.91
N VAL A 158 11.49 9.58 -19.14
CA VAL A 158 11.91 10.61 -20.09
C VAL A 158 11.25 11.94 -19.74
N GLY A 159 9.97 11.88 -19.35
CA GLY A 159 9.16 13.06 -19.04
C GLY A 159 8.82 13.90 -20.28
N SER A 160 8.26 15.07 -20.05
CA SER A 160 7.92 16.05 -21.11
C SER A 160 9.08 16.97 -21.48
N GLY A 161 10.13 17.03 -20.68
CA GLY A 161 11.22 17.98 -20.78
C GLY A 161 10.91 19.38 -20.23
N THR A 162 9.62 19.70 -20.00
CA THR A 162 9.18 21.02 -19.51
C THR A 162 8.96 21.07 -18.00
N GLY A 163 8.76 19.94 -17.36
CA GLY A 163 8.42 19.84 -15.94
C GLY A 163 6.93 19.97 -15.64
N THR A 164 6.07 19.96 -16.67
CA THR A 164 4.64 20.28 -16.52
C THR A 164 3.71 19.07 -16.55
N SER A 165 4.23 17.87 -16.80
CA SER A 165 3.44 16.63 -16.83
C SER A 165 3.35 16.01 -15.43
N LEU A 166 2.18 16.16 -14.80
CA LEU A 166 1.89 15.63 -13.47
C LEU A 166 1.20 14.26 -13.59
N LEU A 167 1.56 13.32 -12.71
CA LEU A 167 0.93 12.01 -12.61
C LEU A 167 0.44 11.79 -11.19
N CYS A 168 -0.83 11.43 -11.03
CA CYS A 168 -1.41 10.93 -9.78
C CYS A 168 -1.84 9.48 -9.98
N VAL A 169 -1.23 8.54 -9.25
CA VAL A 169 -1.58 7.11 -9.32
C VAL A 169 -2.26 6.73 -8.01
N ALA A 170 -3.57 6.66 -8.04
CA ALA A 170 -4.37 6.27 -6.89
C ALA A 170 -5.81 5.97 -7.32
N THR A 171 -6.47 5.03 -6.66
CA THR A 171 -7.92 4.86 -6.74
C THR A 171 -8.62 6.18 -6.40
N VAL A 172 -9.62 6.57 -7.18
CA VAL A 172 -10.31 7.85 -6.99
C VAL A 172 -11.37 7.72 -5.90
N HIS A 173 -11.03 8.18 -4.70
CA HIS A 173 -11.93 8.29 -3.56
C HIS A 173 -11.44 9.40 -2.61
N PRO A 174 -12.26 9.93 -1.69
CA PRO A 174 -11.93 11.08 -0.86
C PRO A 174 -10.59 10.96 -0.10
N GLY A 175 -10.26 9.76 0.41
CA GLY A 175 -9.00 9.52 1.14
C GLY A 175 -7.73 9.75 0.32
N LYS A 176 -7.81 9.74 -1.04
CA LYS A 176 -6.67 9.96 -1.94
C LYS A 176 -6.51 11.43 -2.39
N GLY A 177 -7.44 12.31 -2.00
CA GLY A 177 -7.25 13.76 -2.09
C GLY A 177 -7.22 14.34 -3.51
N HIS A 178 -7.89 13.72 -4.49
CA HIS A 178 -7.98 14.28 -5.84
C HIS A 178 -8.67 15.65 -5.85
N ASP A 179 -9.61 15.88 -4.95
CA ASP A 179 -10.26 17.17 -4.70
C ASP A 179 -9.25 18.23 -4.22
N LEU A 180 -8.37 17.87 -3.27
CA LEU A 180 -7.27 18.74 -2.83
C LEU A 180 -6.32 19.08 -3.97
N LEU A 181 -6.04 18.10 -4.85
CA LEU A 181 -5.18 18.31 -6.01
C LEU A 181 -5.81 19.30 -7.00
N LEU A 182 -7.09 19.12 -7.35
CA LEU A 182 -7.78 20.03 -8.25
C LEU A 182 -7.87 21.46 -7.67
N GLU A 183 -8.14 21.59 -6.38
CA GLU A 183 -8.11 22.87 -5.68
C GLU A 183 -6.72 23.52 -5.70
N ALA A 184 -5.66 22.74 -5.48
CA ALA A 184 -4.28 23.24 -5.58
C ALA A 184 -3.93 23.67 -7.01
N LEU A 185 -4.36 22.92 -8.02
CA LEU A 185 -4.16 23.28 -9.44
C LEU A 185 -4.91 24.54 -9.83
N TYR A 186 -6.09 24.77 -9.27
CA TYR A 186 -6.82 26.05 -9.47
C TYR A 186 -6.00 27.25 -9.00
N ARG A 187 -5.33 27.12 -7.84
CA ARG A 187 -4.48 28.18 -7.27
C ARG A 187 -3.21 28.46 -8.08
N LEU A 188 -2.80 27.55 -8.98
CA LEU A 188 -1.65 27.77 -9.87
C LEU A 188 -1.91 28.81 -10.95
N GLY A 189 -3.16 29.19 -11.21
CA GLY A 189 -3.53 30.20 -12.20
C GLY A 189 -3.13 29.79 -13.62
N GLN A 190 -2.43 30.67 -14.33
CA GLN A 190 -2.05 30.48 -15.74
C GLN A 190 -0.79 29.61 -15.96
N ARG A 191 -0.18 29.04 -14.88
CA ARG A 191 0.99 28.18 -15.03
C ARG A 191 0.68 26.99 -15.93
N PRO A 192 1.63 26.56 -16.77
CA PRO A 192 1.44 25.38 -17.61
C PRO A 192 1.52 24.11 -16.76
N TRP A 193 0.54 23.22 -16.89
CA TRP A 193 0.53 21.87 -16.33
C TRP A 193 -0.48 21.00 -17.07
N SER A 194 -0.27 19.71 -17.05
CA SER A 194 -1.24 18.68 -17.38
C SER A 194 -1.24 17.61 -16.29
N LEU A 195 -2.38 16.98 -16.03
CA LEU A 195 -2.55 15.98 -15.01
C LEU A 195 -3.15 14.70 -15.58
N LEU A 196 -2.49 13.59 -15.36
CA LEU A 196 -3.03 12.25 -15.57
C LEU A 196 -3.33 11.61 -14.21
N CYS A 197 -4.60 11.27 -13.97
CA CYS A 197 -5.04 10.47 -12.83
C CYS A 197 -5.25 9.03 -13.29
N ALA A 198 -4.49 8.09 -12.73
CA ALA A 198 -4.54 6.66 -13.03
C ALA A 198 -4.97 5.88 -11.79
N GLY A 199 -6.11 5.19 -11.85
CA GLY A 199 -6.67 4.39 -10.77
C GLY A 199 -8.15 4.13 -10.98
N SER A 200 -8.72 3.15 -10.25
CA SER A 200 -10.13 2.80 -10.37
C SER A 200 -11.03 4.00 -10.07
N LEU A 201 -12.12 4.10 -10.83
CA LEU A 201 -13.16 5.12 -10.73
C LEU A 201 -14.44 4.57 -10.08
N ASP A 202 -14.47 3.28 -9.75
CA ASP A 202 -15.70 2.56 -9.40
C ASP A 202 -15.95 2.47 -7.89
N ILE A 203 -14.97 2.87 -7.06
CA ILE A 203 -15.08 2.78 -5.59
C ILE A 203 -16.04 3.84 -5.05
N ASP A 204 -16.02 5.04 -5.60
CA ASP A 204 -16.91 6.13 -5.23
C ASP A 204 -17.32 6.93 -6.48
N PRO A 205 -18.32 6.44 -7.25
CA PRO A 205 -18.76 7.09 -8.47
C PRO A 205 -19.29 8.51 -8.26
N GLY A 206 -19.88 8.79 -7.08
CA GLY A 206 -20.36 10.13 -6.71
C GLY A 206 -19.21 11.13 -6.59
N HIS A 207 -18.15 10.73 -5.92
CA HIS A 207 -16.94 11.56 -5.82
C HIS A 207 -16.28 11.78 -7.18
N VAL A 208 -16.19 10.74 -8.03
CA VAL A 208 -15.67 10.87 -9.40
C VAL A 208 -16.49 11.87 -10.22
N THR A 209 -17.83 11.77 -10.16
CA THR A 209 -18.73 12.69 -10.87
C THR A 209 -18.51 14.14 -10.40
N ALA A 210 -18.35 14.37 -9.11
CA ALA A 210 -18.07 15.71 -8.56
C ALA A 210 -16.74 16.28 -9.07
N LEU A 211 -15.68 15.47 -9.12
CA LEU A 211 -14.38 15.89 -9.66
C LEU A 211 -14.44 16.21 -11.16
N GLN A 212 -15.16 15.39 -11.94
CA GLN A 212 -15.35 15.63 -13.37
C GLN A 212 -16.15 16.91 -13.62
N ALA A 213 -17.18 17.19 -12.82
CA ALA A 213 -17.93 18.43 -12.88
C ALA A 213 -17.04 19.65 -12.59
N GLN A 214 -16.13 19.55 -11.61
CA GLN A 214 -15.15 20.60 -11.32
C GLN A 214 -14.20 20.82 -12.50
N VAL A 215 -13.68 19.75 -13.12
CA VAL A 215 -12.83 19.83 -14.31
C VAL A 215 -13.56 20.54 -15.46
N TYR A 216 -14.82 20.20 -15.70
CA TYR A 216 -15.66 20.81 -16.71
C TYR A 216 -15.92 22.31 -16.43
N ALA A 217 -16.27 22.65 -15.20
CA ALA A 217 -16.51 24.05 -14.78
C ALA A 217 -15.27 24.95 -14.98
N GLN A 218 -14.07 24.39 -14.82
CA GLN A 218 -12.80 25.09 -15.03
C GLN A 218 -12.31 25.05 -16.50
N ARG A 219 -13.01 24.35 -17.39
CA ARG A 219 -12.60 24.12 -18.80
C ARG A 219 -11.23 23.42 -18.89
N TRP A 220 -11.00 22.42 -18.03
CA TRP A 220 -9.74 21.68 -17.93
C TRP A 220 -9.74 20.32 -18.63
N GLU A 221 -10.71 20.01 -19.47
CA GLU A 221 -10.86 18.72 -20.14
C GLU A 221 -9.64 18.35 -21.00
N ARG A 222 -8.88 19.35 -21.44
CA ARG A 222 -7.61 19.15 -22.16
C ARG A 222 -6.39 19.07 -21.25
N ARG A 223 -6.54 19.39 -19.96
CA ARG A 223 -5.45 19.43 -18.98
C ARG A 223 -5.52 18.29 -17.98
N VAL A 224 -6.71 17.77 -17.68
CA VAL A 224 -6.94 16.71 -16.70
C VAL A 224 -7.55 15.50 -17.38
N THR A 225 -6.93 14.34 -17.18
CA THR A 225 -7.42 13.06 -17.69
C THR A 225 -7.59 12.08 -16.53
N PHE A 226 -8.80 11.55 -16.33
CA PHE A 226 -9.06 10.38 -15.49
C PHE A 226 -9.01 9.14 -16.38
N ALA A 227 -7.89 8.42 -16.35
CA ALA A 227 -7.63 7.30 -17.27
C ALA A 227 -8.27 5.97 -16.85
N GLY A 228 -8.85 5.92 -15.63
CA GLY A 228 -9.23 4.64 -15.03
C GLY A 228 -8.00 3.84 -14.60
N PRO A 229 -8.16 2.54 -14.29
CA PRO A 229 -7.07 1.70 -13.83
C PRO A 229 -6.04 1.48 -14.96
N LEU A 230 -4.77 1.73 -14.66
CA LEU A 230 -3.65 1.40 -15.53
C LEU A 230 -2.78 0.33 -14.86
N VAL A 231 -2.44 -0.71 -15.61
CA VAL A 231 -1.58 -1.82 -15.14
C VAL A 231 -0.50 -2.14 -16.17
N GLY A 232 0.54 -2.84 -15.75
CA GLY A 232 1.58 -3.38 -16.64
C GLY A 232 2.25 -2.31 -17.51
N SER A 233 2.24 -2.50 -18.84
CA SER A 233 2.90 -1.59 -19.77
C SER A 233 2.27 -0.20 -19.84
N ALA A 234 0.94 -0.09 -19.66
CA ALA A 234 0.23 1.18 -19.68
C ALA A 234 0.62 2.05 -18.48
N LEU A 235 0.71 1.48 -17.28
CA LEU A 235 1.16 2.19 -16.07
C LEU A 235 2.63 2.61 -16.21
N ARG A 236 3.50 1.71 -16.70
CA ARG A 236 4.91 2.06 -16.98
C ARG A 236 5.03 3.20 -17.98
N ALA A 237 4.20 3.22 -19.02
CA ALA A 237 4.20 4.31 -19.99
C ALA A 237 3.71 5.64 -19.37
N ALA A 238 2.76 5.59 -18.42
CA ALA A 238 2.32 6.77 -17.67
C ALA A 238 3.46 7.36 -16.82
N TYR A 239 4.15 6.53 -16.04
CA TYR A 239 5.36 6.96 -15.33
C TYR A 239 6.43 7.51 -16.29
N GLY A 240 6.67 6.84 -17.43
CA GLY A 240 7.70 7.23 -18.40
C GLY A 240 7.49 8.62 -19.01
N ARG A 241 6.24 9.09 -19.11
CA ARG A 241 5.87 10.42 -19.65
C ARG A 241 5.74 11.50 -18.57
N ALA A 242 5.67 11.13 -17.30
CA ALA A 242 5.53 12.07 -16.20
C ALA A 242 6.83 12.82 -15.92
N ASP A 243 6.70 14.03 -15.41
CA ASP A 243 7.81 14.82 -14.87
C ASP A 243 7.91 14.73 -13.34
N VAL A 244 6.77 14.58 -12.69
CA VAL A 244 6.62 14.48 -11.24
C VAL A 244 5.39 13.67 -10.90
N VAL A 245 5.47 12.90 -9.80
CA VAL A 245 4.31 12.22 -9.23
C VAL A 245 3.75 13.08 -8.10
N VAL A 246 2.43 13.24 -8.08
CA VAL A 246 1.72 13.97 -7.02
C VAL A 246 0.89 12.98 -6.22
N LEU A 247 1.08 12.96 -4.89
CA LEU A 247 0.32 12.10 -3.98
C LEU A 247 -0.33 12.97 -2.89
N PRO A 248 -1.56 13.46 -3.12
CA PRO A 248 -2.25 14.40 -2.23
C PRO A 248 -3.07 13.69 -1.14
N SER A 249 -2.75 12.44 -0.84
CA SER A 249 -3.53 11.57 0.05
C SER A 249 -3.70 12.15 1.45
N ARG A 250 -4.88 11.90 2.04
CA ARG A 250 -5.19 12.20 3.44
C ARG A 250 -4.64 11.14 4.40
N SER A 251 -4.46 9.92 3.89
CA SER A 251 -3.87 8.82 4.67
C SER A 251 -3.13 7.84 3.77
N GLU A 252 -1.99 7.34 4.24
CA GLU A 252 -1.20 6.30 3.59
C GLU A 252 -0.45 5.51 4.65
N SER A 253 -0.53 4.19 4.63
CA SER A 253 0.29 3.40 5.54
C SER A 253 1.75 3.30 5.09
N PHE A 254 2.01 3.34 3.78
CA PHE A 254 3.36 3.40 3.21
C PHE A 254 3.44 4.35 2.02
N GLY A 255 2.57 4.16 1.00
CA GLY A 255 2.60 4.90 -0.24
C GLY A 255 3.52 4.25 -1.28
N MET A 256 3.20 3.04 -1.74
CA MET A 256 3.96 2.29 -2.76
C MET A 256 4.23 3.12 -4.02
N VAL A 257 3.26 3.95 -4.42
CA VAL A 257 3.38 4.87 -5.56
C VAL A 257 4.61 5.78 -5.44
N VAL A 258 5.00 6.16 -4.22
CA VAL A 258 6.22 6.96 -3.99
C VAL A 258 7.47 6.19 -4.39
N THR A 259 7.60 4.93 -3.97
CA THR A 259 8.75 4.11 -4.33
C THR A 259 8.74 3.70 -5.80
N GLU A 260 7.57 3.51 -6.41
CA GLU A 260 7.41 3.30 -7.85
C GLU A 260 7.88 4.53 -8.65
N ALA A 261 7.46 5.73 -8.25
CA ALA A 261 7.93 6.98 -8.84
C ALA A 261 9.46 7.09 -8.77
N LEU A 262 10.04 6.83 -7.59
CA LEU A 262 11.49 6.85 -7.39
C LEU A 262 12.21 5.77 -8.21
N ALA A 263 11.61 4.59 -8.42
CA ALA A 263 12.15 3.57 -9.32
C ALA A 263 12.25 4.06 -10.77
N HIS A 264 11.34 4.92 -11.18
CA HIS A 264 11.40 5.63 -12.47
C HIS A 264 12.30 6.87 -12.45
N GLY A 265 12.92 7.22 -11.31
CA GLY A 265 13.71 8.43 -11.15
C GLY A 265 12.88 9.71 -11.10
N LEU A 266 11.57 9.59 -10.85
CA LEU A 266 10.66 10.70 -10.74
C LEU A 266 10.64 11.27 -9.32
N PRO A 267 10.78 12.58 -9.16
CA PRO A 267 10.50 13.24 -7.89
C PRO A 267 9.02 13.16 -7.52
N VAL A 268 8.74 13.35 -6.23
CA VAL A 268 7.38 13.27 -5.70
C VAL A 268 7.03 14.57 -4.97
N VAL A 269 5.82 15.10 -5.23
CA VAL A 269 5.18 16.11 -4.37
C VAL A 269 4.04 15.41 -3.64
N ALA A 270 4.13 15.31 -2.32
CA ALA A 270 3.17 14.52 -1.55
C ALA A 270 2.79 15.20 -0.24
N THR A 271 1.62 14.86 0.27
CA THR A 271 1.24 15.19 1.65
C THR A 271 2.08 14.39 2.64
N ARG A 272 2.41 15.02 3.78
CA ARG A 272 3.17 14.41 4.86
C ARG A 272 2.25 13.58 5.76
N VAL A 273 1.80 12.44 5.25
CA VAL A 273 0.89 11.54 5.98
C VAL A 273 1.51 10.15 6.14
N GLY A 274 1.20 9.50 7.26
CA GLY A 274 1.52 8.09 7.50
C GLY A 274 2.96 7.70 7.18
N GLY A 275 3.11 6.65 6.37
CA GLY A 275 4.39 6.12 5.91
C GLY A 275 5.00 6.84 4.71
N VAL A 276 4.37 7.88 4.15
CA VAL A 276 4.90 8.61 2.98
C VAL A 276 6.30 9.17 3.20
N PRO A 277 6.64 9.78 4.36
CA PRO A 277 8.02 10.21 4.63
C PRO A 277 9.03 9.07 4.64
N GLU A 278 8.61 7.88 5.10
CA GLU A 278 9.43 6.66 5.12
C GLU A 278 9.66 6.12 3.69
N ALA A 279 8.61 6.05 2.87
CA ALA A 279 8.68 5.63 1.47
C ALA A 279 9.57 6.57 0.64
N LEU A 280 9.42 7.88 0.82
CA LEU A 280 10.23 8.89 0.14
C LEU A 280 11.72 8.76 0.54
N GLY A 281 11.98 8.64 1.82
CA GLY A 281 13.32 8.48 2.36
C GLY A 281 14.30 9.57 1.92
N ARG A 282 15.60 9.19 1.87
CA ARG A 282 16.69 10.06 1.42
C ARG A 282 17.56 9.33 0.44
N ALA A 283 18.09 10.05 -0.54
CA ALA A 283 19.14 9.57 -1.42
C ALA A 283 20.46 9.40 -0.65
N PRO A 284 21.41 8.59 -1.15
CA PRO A 284 22.79 8.65 -0.69
C PRO A 284 23.29 10.10 -0.69
N GLY A 285 23.87 10.57 0.42
CA GLY A 285 24.24 11.99 0.58
C GLY A 285 23.13 12.85 1.23
N GLY A 286 22.00 12.27 1.65
CA GLY A 286 20.99 12.90 2.50
C GLY A 286 19.93 13.74 1.78
N ALA A 287 20.01 13.91 0.45
CA ALA A 287 19.04 14.68 -0.31
C ALA A 287 17.65 14.00 -0.31
N VAL A 288 16.59 14.79 -0.12
CA VAL A 288 15.20 14.29 -0.21
C VAL A 288 14.75 14.37 -1.67
N PRO A 289 14.23 13.26 -2.25
CA PRO A 289 13.85 13.18 -3.66
C PRO A 289 12.43 13.69 -3.95
N GLY A 290 11.95 14.69 -3.21
CA GLY A 290 10.62 15.24 -3.36
C GLY A 290 10.33 16.37 -2.39
N LEU A 291 9.08 16.83 -2.41
CA LEU A 291 8.54 17.84 -1.50
C LEU A 291 7.42 17.20 -0.67
N LEU A 292 7.46 17.40 0.64
CA LEU A 292 6.39 17.00 1.55
C LEU A 292 5.67 18.24 2.06
N VAL A 293 4.37 18.30 1.81
CA VAL A 293 3.48 19.42 2.20
C VAL A 293 2.55 19.00 3.33
N ALA A 294 1.92 19.96 3.99
CA ALA A 294 0.91 19.69 5.01
C ALA A 294 -0.29 18.94 4.40
N PRO A 295 -0.88 17.95 5.11
CA PRO A 295 -2.11 17.31 4.68
C PRO A 295 -3.30 18.27 4.79
N ASP A 296 -4.36 18.00 4.02
CA ASP A 296 -5.59 18.79 3.96
C ASP A 296 -5.37 20.31 3.73
N ASP A 297 -4.25 20.66 3.11
CA ASP A 297 -3.87 22.04 2.81
C ASP A 297 -3.61 22.21 1.30
N PRO A 298 -4.64 22.58 0.51
CA PRO A 298 -4.49 22.81 -0.92
C PRO A 298 -3.59 24.00 -1.24
N ALA A 299 -3.41 24.96 -0.33
CA ALA A 299 -2.48 26.08 -0.53
C ALA A 299 -1.03 25.60 -0.42
N ALA A 300 -0.69 24.81 0.59
CA ALA A 300 0.64 24.21 0.73
C ALA A 300 0.98 23.29 -0.45
N LEU A 301 -0.01 22.54 -0.97
CA LEU A 301 0.17 21.70 -2.16
C LEU A 301 0.39 22.57 -3.41
N ALA A 302 -0.37 23.65 -3.58
CA ALA A 302 -0.21 24.60 -4.66
C ALA A 302 1.19 25.25 -4.64
N ASP A 303 1.66 25.69 -3.48
CA ASP A 303 2.99 26.26 -3.31
C ASP A 303 4.10 25.26 -3.67
N GLY A 304 3.95 24.00 -3.24
CA GLY A 304 4.86 22.91 -3.61
C GLY A 304 4.91 22.69 -5.13
N LEU A 305 3.75 22.67 -5.79
CA LEU A 305 3.62 22.53 -7.25
C LEU A 305 4.12 23.77 -7.99
N ALA A 306 3.83 24.99 -7.51
CA ALA A 306 4.33 26.22 -8.09
C ALA A 306 5.86 26.25 -8.09
N ARG A 307 6.48 25.92 -6.95
CA ARG A 307 7.93 25.82 -6.85
C ARG A 307 8.49 24.75 -7.80
N TRP A 308 7.84 23.62 -7.93
CA TRP A 308 8.22 22.59 -8.91
C TRP A 308 8.18 23.13 -10.35
N ILE A 309 7.14 23.87 -10.71
CA ILE A 309 6.95 24.41 -12.08
C ILE A 309 7.91 25.57 -12.36
N ASP A 310 8.05 26.50 -11.42
CA ASP A 310 8.77 27.74 -11.64
C ASP A 310 10.30 27.63 -11.43
N GLU A 311 10.74 26.80 -10.45
CA GLU A 311 12.15 26.73 -10.04
C GLU A 311 12.90 25.59 -10.77
N ARG A 312 13.50 25.87 -11.93
CA ARG A 312 14.28 24.86 -12.69
C ARG A 312 15.39 24.21 -11.86
N TYR A 313 16.10 24.99 -11.06
CA TYR A 313 17.17 24.47 -10.20
C TYR A 313 16.64 23.45 -9.15
N LEU A 314 15.47 23.73 -8.58
CA LEU A 314 14.80 22.79 -7.68
C LEU A 314 14.45 21.49 -8.41
N ARG A 315 13.85 21.57 -9.60
CA ARG A 315 13.52 20.38 -10.42
C ARG A 315 14.75 19.51 -10.67
N ASP A 316 15.85 20.14 -11.13
CA ASP A 316 17.09 19.41 -11.44
C ASP A 316 17.69 18.75 -10.19
N ARG A 317 17.63 19.42 -9.04
CA ARG A 317 18.06 18.88 -7.76
C ARG A 317 17.22 17.69 -7.33
N LEU A 318 15.89 17.79 -7.41
CA LEU A 318 14.98 16.73 -7.02
C LEU A 318 15.09 15.52 -7.95
N ARG A 319 15.23 15.73 -9.27
CA ARG A 319 15.47 14.65 -10.25
C ARG A 319 16.77 13.91 -9.98
N ARG A 320 17.87 14.61 -9.70
CA ARG A 320 19.13 13.96 -9.31
C ARG A 320 18.98 13.15 -8.02
N ALA A 321 18.28 13.69 -7.02
CA ALA A 321 18.01 12.96 -5.78
C ALA A 321 17.17 11.70 -6.02
N ALA A 322 16.10 11.79 -6.84
CA ALA A 322 15.26 10.63 -7.19
C ALA A 322 16.07 9.56 -7.94
N ALA A 323 16.84 9.95 -8.95
CA ALA A 323 17.71 9.02 -9.68
C ALA A 323 18.74 8.34 -8.76
N SER A 324 19.35 9.10 -7.85
CA SER A 324 20.32 8.58 -6.88
C SER A 324 19.69 7.67 -5.81
N ARG A 325 18.40 7.82 -5.52
CA ARG A 325 17.65 6.98 -4.56
C ARG A 325 17.33 5.58 -5.11
N ARG A 326 17.19 5.43 -6.43
CA ARG A 326 16.77 4.18 -7.11
C ARG A 326 17.54 2.93 -6.67
N PRO A 327 18.90 2.91 -6.67
CA PRO A 327 19.64 1.71 -6.31
C PRO A 327 19.43 1.25 -4.86
N ALA A 328 18.98 2.15 -3.99
CA ALA A 328 18.75 1.87 -2.57
C ALA A 328 17.28 1.49 -2.24
N LEU A 329 16.40 1.41 -3.24
CA LEU A 329 15.05 0.90 -3.05
C LEU A 329 15.11 -0.63 -2.84
N PRO A 330 14.46 -1.16 -1.79
CA PRO A 330 14.43 -2.61 -1.57
C PRO A 330 13.61 -3.31 -2.66
N GLY A 331 14.05 -4.48 -3.09
CA GLY A 331 13.25 -5.35 -3.95
C GLY A 331 12.27 -6.22 -3.15
N TRP A 332 11.37 -6.91 -3.85
CA TRP A 332 10.38 -7.81 -3.25
C TRP A 332 11.01 -9.05 -2.58
N ASP A 333 12.21 -9.44 -3.00
CA ASP A 333 13.02 -10.46 -2.34
C ASP A 333 13.30 -10.13 -0.87
N ARG A 334 13.58 -8.86 -0.58
CA ARG A 334 13.76 -8.36 0.79
C ARG A 334 12.47 -8.45 1.60
N THR A 335 11.33 -8.06 1.01
CA THR A 335 10.00 -8.18 1.64
C THR A 335 9.72 -9.63 2.02
N ALA A 336 9.91 -10.55 1.06
CA ALA A 336 9.68 -11.98 1.27
C ALA A 336 10.59 -12.57 2.35
N ALA A 337 11.88 -12.18 2.37
CA ALA A 337 12.83 -12.65 3.38
C ALA A 337 12.40 -12.22 4.79
N VAL A 338 12.04 -10.95 4.98
CA VAL A 338 11.59 -10.44 6.29
C VAL A 338 10.28 -11.09 6.72
N LEU A 339 9.32 -11.27 5.79
CA LEU A 339 8.06 -11.97 6.08
C LEU A 339 8.30 -13.42 6.46
N SER A 340 9.17 -14.12 5.73
CA SER A 340 9.59 -15.49 6.03
C SER A 340 10.17 -15.61 7.44
N ASP A 341 11.01 -14.66 7.88
CA ASP A 341 11.56 -14.63 9.22
C ASP A 341 10.47 -14.47 10.30
N VAL A 342 9.46 -13.62 10.05
CA VAL A 342 8.32 -13.44 10.96
C VAL A 342 7.53 -14.73 11.08
N LEU A 343 7.16 -15.35 9.95
CA LEU A 343 6.38 -16.60 9.91
C LEU A 343 7.13 -17.77 10.59
N THR A 344 8.44 -17.87 10.40
CA THR A 344 9.28 -18.88 11.05
C THR A 344 9.27 -18.71 12.57
N ARG A 345 9.37 -17.49 13.09
CA ARG A 345 9.31 -17.20 14.53
C ARG A 345 7.94 -17.56 15.13
N VAL A 346 6.86 -17.32 14.40
CA VAL A 346 5.50 -17.68 14.83
C VAL A 346 5.34 -19.21 14.88
N GLY A 347 5.72 -19.93 13.81
CA GLY A 347 5.63 -21.38 13.75
C GLY A 347 6.53 -22.12 14.77
N GLY A 348 7.68 -21.55 15.13
CA GLY A 348 8.56 -22.10 16.17
C GLY A 348 7.95 -22.06 17.57
N ARG A 349 7.26 -20.98 17.92
CA ARG A 349 6.60 -20.83 19.25
C ARG A 349 5.52 -21.86 19.50
N VAL A 350 4.81 -22.29 18.47
CA VAL A 350 3.75 -23.33 18.59
C VAL A 350 4.37 -24.69 18.92
N ARG A 351 5.51 -25.02 18.35
CA ARG A 351 6.21 -26.28 18.62
C ARG A 351 6.74 -26.36 20.05
N ASP A 352 7.26 -25.24 20.57
CA ASP A 352 7.80 -25.17 21.93
C ASP A 352 6.68 -25.21 23.00
N GLY A 353 5.53 -24.57 22.74
CA GLY A 353 4.35 -24.59 23.62
C GLY A 353 3.67 -25.93 23.69
N ALA A 354 3.63 -26.71 22.60
CA ALA A 354 3.07 -28.05 22.56
C ALA A 354 3.96 -29.12 23.25
N GLY A 355 5.27 -28.85 23.37
CA GLY A 355 6.24 -29.72 24.04
C GLY A 355 6.23 -29.62 25.57
N SER A 356 5.78 -28.49 26.15
CA SER A 356 5.80 -28.27 27.61
C SER A 356 4.56 -28.79 28.36
N GLY A 357 3.54 -29.24 27.63
CA GLY A 357 2.29 -29.81 28.21
C GLY A 357 2.27 -31.30 28.46
N ARG A 358 3.38 -32.01 28.22
CA ARG A 358 3.53 -33.47 28.50
C ARG A 358 4.64 -33.71 29.52
N ARG A 359 4.45 -33.29 30.77
CA ARG A 359 5.14 -33.83 31.92
C ARG A 359 4.19 -33.91 33.12
#